data_20d851d307a07bca28c48adf3fdd17c3
#
_entry.id   20d851d307a07bca28c48adf3fdd17c3
#
_cell.length_a   1.000
_cell.length_b   1.000
_cell.length_c   1.000
_cell.angle_alpha   90.00
_cell.angle_beta   90.00
_cell.angle_gamma   90.00
#
_symmetry.space_group_name_H-M   'P 1'
#
loop_
_entity.id
_entity.type
_entity.pdbx_description
1 polymer ?
#
loop_
_entity_poly.entity_id
_entity_poly.type
_entity_poly.pdbx_seq_one_letter_code
_entity_poly.pdbx_strand_id
1 'polypeptide(L)'
;MIAVLVRFGYESGWSEARVREVAEAARAKFEGMPGLRSKAFTIDSVNHEALNFYIWESAEAAKAFFSQQLIDRVTELYGVRPTVQFAEVAALVDNEAS
;
A
#
# COMPACT_ATOMS: atom_id res chain seq x y z
N MET A 1 8.87 6.28 12.99
CA MET A 1 8.35 5.85 11.68
C MET A 1 7.68 4.49 11.79
N ILE A 2 6.65 4.27 11.01
CA ILE A 2 5.96 3.00 10.96
C ILE A 2 5.84 2.51 9.52
N ALA A 3 6.05 1.21 9.33
CA ALA A 3 5.85 0.56 8.05
C ALA A 3 4.46 -0.07 8.02
N VAL A 4 3.82 -0.04 6.87
CA VAL A 4 2.52 -0.69 6.68
C VAL A 4 2.59 -1.54 5.42
N LEU A 5 2.19 -2.79 5.55
CA LEU A 5 2.06 -3.70 4.43
C LEU A 5 0.57 -3.97 4.19
N VAL A 6 0.12 -3.66 2.99
CA VAL A 6 -1.26 -3.93 2.58
C VAL A 6 -1.22 -4.99 1.50
N ARG A 7 -1.86 -6.13 1.75
CA ARG A 7 -1.84 -7.27 0.85
C ARG A 7 -3.23 -7.57 0.32
N PHE A 8 -3.36 -7.61 -1.00
CA PHE A 8 -4.57 -8.02 -1.69
C PHE A 8 -4.30 -9.38 -2.35
N GLY A 9 -4.83 -10.44 -1.76
CA GLY A 9 -4.66 -11.79 -2.29
C GLY A 9 -5.89 -12.23 -3.08
N TYR A 10 -5.67 -12.80 -4.26
CA TYR A 10 -6.75 -13.21 -5.17
C TYR A 10 -6.80 -14.72 -5.29
N GLU A 11 -7.94 -15.30 -4.95
CA GLU A 11 -8.20 -16.72 -5.20
C GLU A 11 -8.72 -16.91 -6.62
N SER A 12 -9.41 -15.89 -7.14
CA SER A 12 -9.93 -15.89 -8.51
C SER A 12 -9.97 -14.45 -9.00
N GLY A 13 -10.13 -14.27 -10.32
CA GLY A 13 -10.26 -12.95 -10.90
C GLY A 13 -8.95 -12.16 -10.98
N TRP A 14 -7.81 -12.81 -10.80
CA TRP A 14 -6.52 -12.12 -10.89
C TRP A 14 -6.33 -11.54 -12.30
N SER A 15 -5.94 -10.27 -12.33
CA SER A 15 -5.53 -9.59 -13.56
C SER A 15 -4.37 -8.67 -13.24
N GLU A 16 -3.18 -9.04 -13.67
CA GLU A 16 -2.00 -8.20 -13.47
C GLU A 16 -2.17 -6.85 -14.15
N ALA A 17 -2.72 -6.83 -15.36
CA ALA A 17 -2.95 -5.59 -16.09
C ALA A 17 -3.86 -4.64 -15.31
N ARG A 18 -4.92 -5.16 -14.70
CA ARG A 18 -5.83 -4.35 -13.89
C ARG A 18 -5.15 -3.79 -12.65
N VAL A 19 -4.34 -4.61 -11.97
CA VAL A 19 -3.61 -4.17 -10.78
C VAL A 19 -2.61 -3.07 -11.15
N ARG A 20 -1.93 -3.18 -12.28
CA ARG A 20 -1.02 -2.15 -12.77
C ARG A 20 -1.75 -0.84 -13.09
N GLU A 21 -2.93 -0.92 -13.70
CA GLU A 21 -3.76 0.26 -13.96
C GLU A 21 -4.15 0.97 -12.67
N VAL A 22 -4.57 0.21 -11.66
CA VAL A 22 -4.94 0.76 -10.36
C VAL A 22 -3.76 1.49 -9.72
N ALA A 23 -2.58 0.87 -9.76
CA ALA A 23 -1.36 1.46 -9.18
C ALA A 23 -1.00 2.77 -9.88
N GLU A 24 -0.96 2.78 -11.21
CA GLU A 24 -0.60 3.98 -11.97
C GLU A 24 -1.63 5.10 -11.78
N ALA A 25 -2.91 4.76 -11.74
CA ALA A 25 -3.96 5.75 -11.51
C ALA A 25 -3.89 6.36 -10.11
N ALA A 26 -3.47 5.58 -9.12
CA ALA A 26 -3.38 6.04 -7.74
C ALA A 26 -2.09 6.79 -7.43
N ARG A 27 -1.05 6.59 -8.22
CA ARG A 27 0.30 7.10 -7.95
C ARG A 27 0.35 8.57 -7.57
N ALA A 28 -0.23 9.43 -8.38
CA ALA A 28 -0.20 10.88 -8.17
C ALA A 28 -0.83 11.31 -6.85
N LYS A 29 -1.82 10.56 -6.38
CA LYS A 29 -2.51 10.85 -5.12
C LYS A 29 -1.55 10.79 -3.92
N PHE A 30 -0.53 9.94 -3.99
CA PHE A 30 0.41 9.75 -2.89
C PHE A 30 1.63 10.64 -2.97
N GLU A 31 1.87 11.27 -4.11
CA GLU A 31 3.00 12.20 -4.25
C GLU A 31 2.75 13.43 -3.38
N GLY A 32 3.69 13.73 -2.50
CA GLY A 32 3.58 14.87 -1.58
C GLY A 32 2.55 14.70 -0.48
N MET A 33 2.02 13.50 -0.26
CA MET A 33 1.02 13.27 0.78
C MET A 33 1.62 13.51 2.18
N PRO A 34 1.00 14.39 3.00
CA PRO A 34 1.50 14.66 4.34
C PRO A 34 1.58 13.41 5.20
N GLY A 35 2.70 13.26 5.91
CA GLY A 35 2.92 12.13 6.81
C GLY A 35 3.42 10.86 6.13
N LEU A 36 3.33 10.78 4.81
CA LEU A 36 3.82 9.63 4.06
C LEU A 36 5.25 9.89 3.59
N ARG A 37 6.17 9.02 3.97
CA ARG A 37 7.57 9.12 3.54
C ARG A 37 7.79 8.44 2.20
N SER A 38 7.29 7.24 2.05
CA SER A 38 7.42 6.50 0.79
C SER A 38 6.33 5.46 0.64
N LYS A 39 6.06 5.10 -0.61
CA LYS A 39 5.13 4.02 -0.93
C LYS A 39 5.61 3.30 -2.17
N ALA A 40 5.55 1.98 -2.15
CA ALA A 40 5.79 1.14 -3.32
C ALA A 40 4.55 0.32 -3.60
N PHE A 41 4.12 0.32 -4.86
CA PHE A 41 3.07 -0.58 -5.35
C PHE A 41 3.79 -1.76 -5.98
N THR A 42 3.56 -2.96 -5.50
CA THR A 42 4.23 -4.15 -6.03
C THR A 42 3.24 -5.23 -6.40
N ILE A 43 3.68 -6.13 -7.26
CA ILE A 43 2.85 -7.21 -7.81
C ILE A 43 3.61 -8.51 -7.66
N ASP A 44 2.94 -9.53 -7.14
CA ASP A 44 3.44 -10.89 -7.12
C ASP A 44 2.57 -11.72 -8.07
N SER A 45 3.04 -11.90 -9.30
CA SER A 45 2.29 -12.60 -10.33
C SER A 45 2.24 -14.12 -10.10
N VAL A 46 3.16 -14.65 -9.31
CA VAL A 46 3.18 -16.08 -9.00
C VAL A 46 2.10 -16.44 -8.01
N ASN A 47 1.96 -15.62 -6.97
CA ASN A 47 0.99 -15.86 -5.90
C ASN A 47 -0.31 -15.09 -6.08
N HIS A 48 -0.44 -14.33 -7.17
CA HIS A 48 -1.63 -13.52 -7.47
C HIS A 48 -1.93 -12.54 -6.33
N GLU A 49 -0.93 -11.74 -5.97
CA GLU A 49 -1.07 -10.75 -4.92
C GLU A 49 -0.63 -9.37 -5.38
N ALA A 50 -1.32 -8.34 -4.89
CA ALA A 50 -0.84 -6.98 -4.94
C ALA A 50 -0.36 -6.63 -3.54
N LEU A 51 0.88 -6.16 -3.42
CA LEU A 51 1.51 -5.87 -2.13
C LEU A 51 1.94 -4.41 -2.15
N ASN A 52 1.34 -3.60 -1.28
CA ASN A 52 1.66 -2.17 -1.18
C ASN A 52 2.43 -1.94 0.12
N PHE A 53 3.59 -1.32 0.01
CA PHE A 53 4.49 -1.07 1.14
C PHE A 53 4.54 0.43 1.40
N TYR A 54 4.27 0.82 2.64
CA TYR A 54 4.27 2.22 3.05
C TYR A 54 5.27 2.44 4.16
N ILE A 55 5.92 3.60 4.16
CA ILE A 55 6.65 4.11 5.33
C ILE A 55 6.01 5.43 5.70
N TRP A 56 5.49 5.51 6.92
CA TRP A 56 4.85 6.71 7.47
C TRP A 56 5.73 7.34 8.53
N GLU A 57 5.69 8.66 8.63
CA GLU A 57 6.47 9.40 9.63
C GLU A 57 6.07 9.06 11.06
N SER A 58 4.79 8.72 11.27
CA SER A 58 4.27 8.39 12.59
C SER A 58 3.16 7.36 12.53
N ALA A 59 2.96 6.66 13.63
CA ALA A 59 1.85 5.72 13.77
C ALA A 59 0.50 6.44 13.68
N GLU A 60 0.42 7.68 14.17
CA GLU A 60 -0.80 8.47 14.11
C GLU A 60 -1.20 8.77 12.67
N ALA A 61 -0.24 9.19 11.85
CA ALA A 61 -0.50 9.48 10.43
C ALA A 61 -0.95 8.21 9.70
N ALA A 62 -0.31 7.09 9.97
CA ALA A 62 -0.67 5.80 9.36
C ALA A 62 -2.08 5.38 9.75
N LYS A 63 -2.40 5.44 11.03
CA LYS A 63 -3.73 5.04 11.52
C LYS A 63 -4.83 5.95 11.01
N ALA A 64 -4.55 7.24 10.88
CA ALA A 64 -5.52 8.18 10.33
C ALA A 64 -5.82 7.87 8.87
N PHE A 65 -4.80 7.47 8.10
CA PHE A 65 -4.96 7.11 6.70
C PHE A 65 -5.75 5.80 6.54
N PHE A 66 -5.40 4.77 7.31
CA PHE A 66 -6.03 3.43 7.19
C PHE A 66 -7.32 3.35 7.99
N SER A 67 -8.26 4.24 7.70
CA SER A 67 -9.60 4.22 8.28
C SER A 67 -10.44 3.11 7.67
N GLN A 68 -11.55 2.76 8.33
CA GLN A 68 -12.48 1.77 7.79
C GLN A 68 -13.01 2.21 6.43
N GLN A 69 -13.27 3.51 6.26
CA GLN A 69 -13.73 4.07 4.99
C GLN A 69 -12.71 3.83 3.87
N LEU A 70 -11.43 4.02 4.16
CA LEU A 70 -10.39 3.76 3.18
C LEU A 70 -10.32 2.28 2.82
N ILE A 71 -10.38 1.41 3.83
CA ILE A 71 -10.33 -0.05 3.60
C ILE A 71 -11.50 -0.49 2.71
N ASP A 72 -12.70 0.05 2.96
CA ASP A 72 -13.87 -0.25 2.14
C ASP A 72 -13.68 0.22 0.70
N ARG A 73 -13.10 1.40 0.53
CA ARG A 73 -12.86 1.97 -0.81
C ARG A 73 -11.84 1.16 -1.60
N VAL A 74 -10.73 0.77 -0.97
CA VAL A 74 -9.72 -0.02 -1.67
C VAL A 74 -10.20 -1.44 -1.93
N THR A 75 -11.08 -1.97 -1.07
CA THR A 75 -11.73 -3.26 -1.30
C THR A 75 -12.54 -3.24 -2.59
N GLU A 76 -13.32 -2.18 -2.81
CA GLU A 76 -14.07 -2.03 -4.05
C GLU A 76 -13.14 -1.86 -5.26
N LEU A 77 -12.10 -1.06 -5.09
CA LEU A 77 -11.17 -0.75 -6.17
C LEU A 77 -10.39 -1.98 -6.63
N TYR A 78 -9.92 -2.79 -5.70
CA TYR A 78 -9.13 -3.99 -6.01
C TYR A 78 -9.99 -5.24 -6.21
N GLY A 79 -11.23 -5.24 -5.74
CA GLY A 79 -12.14 -6.37 -5.86
C GLY A 79 -11.96 -7.44 -4.79
N VAL A 80 -11.02 -7.25 -3.87
CA VAL A 80 -10.81 -8.15 -2.73
C VAL A 80 -10.44 -7.32 -1.50
N ARG A 81 -10.80 -7.84 -0.33
CA ARG A 81 -10.50 -7.17 0.93
C ARG A 81 -9.03 -7.38 1.29
N PRO A 82 -8.28 -6.31 1.61
CA PRO A 82 -6.88 -6.47 1.97
C PRO A 82 -6.68 -6.90 3.41
N THR A 83 -5.50 -7.46 3.69
CA THR A 83 -4.97 -7.54 5.04
C THR A 83 -4.00 -6.38 5.21
N VAL A 84 -3.98 -5.80 6.41
CA VAL A 84 -3.13 -4.65 6.73
C VAL A 84 -2.28 -5.00 7.93
N GLN A 85 -0.97 -4.85 7.80
CA GLN A 85 -0.03 -5.14 8.88
C GLN A 85 0.80 -3.91 9.16
N PHE A 86 0.87 -3.51 10.42
CA PHE A 86 1.70 -2.40 10.90
C PHE A 86 2.94 -2.97 11.57
N ALA A 87 4.07 -2.32 11.34
CA ALA A 87 5.32 -2.71 12.00
C ALA A 87 6.16 -1.46 12.26
N GLU A 88 6.74 -1.39 13.44
CA GLU A 88 7.61 -0.27 13.78
C GLU A 88 8.92 -0.38 12.99
N VAL A 89 9.38 0.74 12.44
CA VAL A 89 10.64 0.77 11.71
C VAL A 89 11.79 0.83 12.71
N ALA A 90 12.57 -0.24 12.79
CA ALA A 90 13.73 -0.28 13.67
C ALA A 90 14.90 0.51 13.08
N ALA A 91 15.10 0.41 11.78
CA ALA A 91 16.13 1.15 11.06
C ALA A 91 15.74 1.27 9.60
N LEU A 92 16.05 2.38 8.98
CA LEU A 92 15.77 2.61 7.55
C LEU A 92 17.07 2.90 6.83
N VAL A 93 17.33 2.16 5.75
CA VAL A 93 18.41 2.44 4.83
C VAL A 93 17.78 2.95 3.55
N ASP A 94 18.16 4.16 3.15
CA ASP A 94 17.63 4.80 1.96
C ASP A 94 18.81 5.29 1.10
N ASN A 95 19.21 4.45 0.15
CA ASN A 95 20.39 4.73 -0.68
C ASN A 95 20.14 5.82 -1.73
N GLU A 96 18.88 6.17 -1.96
CA GLU A 96 18.52 7.25 -2.87
C GLU A 96 18.49 8.60 -2.18
N ALA A 97 18.44 8.62 -0.84
CA ALA A 97 18.45 9.86 -0.08
C ALA A 97 19.87 10.45 -0.09
N SER A 98 20.00 11.67 -0.51
CA SER A 98 21.30 12.33 -0.60
C SER A 98 21.27 13.69 0.08
#